data_cb077dffc3260c44fff93adefed17f60
#
_entry.id   cb077dffc3260c44fff93adefed17f60
#
_cell.length_a   1.000
_cell.length_b   1.000
_cell.length_c   1.000
_cell.angle_alpha   90.00
_cell.angle_beta   90.00
_cell.angle_gamma   90.00
#
_symmetry.space_group_name_H-M   'P 1'
#
loop_
_entity.id
_entity.type
_entity.pdbx_description
1 polymer ?
#
loop_
_entity_poly.entity_id
_entity_poly.type
_entity_poly.pdbx_seq_one_letter_code
_entity_poly.pdbx_strand_id
1 'polypeptide(L)'
;PYFLFVVNAGQGNGVKVLQRACNGKNGRDEQIKVDGRIGRMTIRASQKLERDRFISYIVLHYAKIVYRNDSQERFWYGWYRRALGL
;
A
#
# COMPACT_ATOMS: atom_id res chain seq x y z
N PRO A 1 -6.38 -3.40 9.85
CA PRO A 1 -5.08 -2.75 9.63
C PRO A 1 -4.95 -2.10 8.25
N TYR A 2 -5.36 -2.80 7.19
CA TYR A 2 -5.30 -2.25 5.82
C TYR A 2 -6.19 -1.02 5.67
N PHE A 3 -7.33 -1.05 6.32
CA PHE A 3 -8.30 0.03 6.26
C PHE A 3 -7.73 1.34 6.82
N LEU A 4 -7.01 1.26 7.93
CA LEU A 4 -6.39 2.45 8.52
C LEU A 4 -5.40 3.11 7.56
N PHE A 5 -4.57 2.31 6.89
CA PHE A 5 -3.64 2.86 5.92
C PHE A 5 -4.38 3.52 4.75
N VAL A 6 -5.42 2.87 4.23
CA VAL A 6 -6.20 3.41 3.11
C VAL A 6 -6.76 4.77 3.46
N VAL A 7 -7.32 4.93 4.66
CA VAL A 7 -7.87 6.22 5.13
C VAL A 7 -6.77 7.26 5.24
N ASN A 8 -5.63 6.91 5.85
CA ASN A 8 -4.55 7.85 6.12
C ASN A 8 -3.80 8.30 4.85
N ALA A 9 -3.71 7.44 3.86
CA ALA A 9 -3.00 7.74 2.62
C ALA A 9 -3.89 8.42 1.57
N GLY A 10 -5.17 8.59 1.87
CA GLY A 10 -6.17 8.99 0.90
C GLY A 10 -6.69 7.79 0.15
N GLN A 11 -8.00 7.73 0.00
CA GLN A 11 -8.68 6.51 -0.47
C GLN A 11 -8.10 5.93 -1.76
N GLY A 12 -7.91 6.77 -2.78
CA GLY A 12 -7.40 6.29 -4.07
C GLY A 12 -5.96 5.78 -3.99
N ASN A 13 -5.09 6.53 -3.31
CA ASN A 13 -3.67 6.16 -3.19
C ASN A 13 -3.48 4.93 -2.32
N GLY A 14 -4.21 4.83 -1.20
CA GLY A 14 -4.13 3.68 -0.32
C GLY A 14 -4.58 2.40 -1.00
N VAL A 15 -5.66 2.46 -1.76
CA VAL A 15 -6.16 1.31 -2.51
C VAL A 15 -5.16 0.88 -3.58
N LYS A 16 -4.52 1.82 -4.27
CA LYS A 16 -3.50 1.49 -5.26
C LYS A 16 -2.30 0.76 -4.64
N VAL A 17 -1.86 1.18 -3.46
CA VAL A 17 -0.76 0.50 -2.75
C VAL A 17 -1.16 -0.93 -2.43
N LEU A 18 -2.38 -1.12 -1.93
CA LEU A 18 -2.93 -2.45 -1.64
C LEU A 18 -2.95 -3.32 -2.90
N GLN A 19 -3.43 -2.78 -4.00
CA GLN A 19 -3.52 -3.50 -5.27
C GLN A 19 -2.14 -3.88 -5.80
N ARG A 20 -1.15 -2.99 -5.68
CA ARG A 20 0.23 -3.30 -6.08
C ARG A 20 0.83 -4.41 -5.21
N ALA A 21 0.54 -4.39 -3.91
CA ALA A 21 1.02 -5.44 -3.00
C ALA A 21 0.41 -6.79 -3.38
N CYS A 22 -0.86 -6.82 -3.70
CA CYS A 22 -1.53 -8.04 -4.17
C CYS A 22 -0.89 -8.55 -5.45
N ASN A 23 -0.60 -7.64 -6.40
CA ASN A 23 0.03 -8.02 -7.66
C ASN A 23 1.46 -8.52 -7.47
N GLY A 24 2.15 -8.00 -6.46
CA GLY A 24 3.51 -8.46 -6.14
C GLY A 24 3.54 -9.90 -5.64
N LYS A 25 2.44 -10.37 -5.04
CA LYS A 25 2.30 -11.75 -4.61
C LYS A 25 1.79 -12.66 -5.74
N ASN A 26 0.81 -12.19 -6.49
CA ASN A 26 0.10 -12.99 -7.46
C ASN A 26 0.95 -13.28 -8.69
N GLY A 27 0.68 -14.41 -9.32
CA GLY A 27 1.28 -14.75 -10.61
C GLY A 27 0.78 -13.83 -11.73
N ARG A 28 1.42 -13.95 -12.88
CA ARG A 28 1.16 -13.09 -14.03
C ARG A 28 -0.32 -13.10 -14.47
N ASP A 29 -0.95 -14.26 -14.40
CA ASP A 29 -2.33 -14.44 -14.85
C ASP A 29 -3.35 -14.02 -13.79
N GLU A 30 -2.91 -13.69 -12.59
CA GLU A 30 -3.76 -13.33 -11.47
C GLU A 30 -3.66 -11.86 -11.10
N GLN A 31 -3.11 -11.05 -11.99
CA GLN A 31 -2.96 -9.61 -11.74
C GLN A 31 -4.31 -8.92 -11.71
N ILE A 32 -4.47 -8.00 -10.77
CA ILE A 32 -5.65 -7.14 -10.70
C ILE A 32 -5.30 -5.76 -11.21
N LYS A 33 -6.30 -5.02 -11.65
CA LYS A 33 -6.10 -3.66 -12.15
C LYS A 33 -5.78 -2.72 -10.99
N VAL A 34 -4.75 -1.90 -11.15
CA VAL A 34 -4.37 -0.87 -10.15
C VAL A 34 -5.09 0.43 -10.54
N ASP A 35 -6.33 0.54 -10.11
CA ASP A 35 -7.19 1.68 -10.45
C ASP A 35 -7.62 2.53 -9.26
N GLY A 36 -7.24 2.16 -8.05
CA GLY A 36 -7.61 2.89 -6.84
C GLY A 36 -9.04 2.67 -6.40
N ARG A 37 -9.72 1.68 -6.96
CA ARG A 37 -11.11 1.37 -6.61
C ARG A 37 -11.20 0.02 -5.92
N ILE A 38 -11.93 -0.02 -4.80
CA ILE A 38 -12.16 -1.28 -4.08
C ILE A 38 -13.31 -2.01 -4.77
N GLY A 39 -12.97 -3.07 -5.48
CA GLY A 39 -13.95 -3.95 -6.10
C GLY A 39 -13.81 -5.36 -5.59
N ARG A 40 -14.61 -6.26 -6.14
CA ARG A 40 -14.64 -7.68 -5.75
C ARG A 40 -13.25 -8.31 -5.88
N MET A 41 -12.53 -8.02 -6.95
CA MET A 41 -11.21 -8.60 -7.20
C MET A 41 -10.19 -8.12 -6.18
N THR A 42 -10.21 -6.84 -5.82
CA THR A 42 -9.33 -6.29 -4.81
C THR A 42 -9.59 -6.92 -3.45
N ILE A 43 -10.85 -7.04 -3.05
CA ILE A 43 -11.22 -7.64 -1.77
C ILE A 43 -10.73 -9.09 -1.72
N ARG A 44 -10.98 -9.85 -2.77
CA ARG A 44 -10.57 -11.25 -2.84
C ARG A 44 -9.05 -11.40 -2.73
N ALA A 45 -8.32 -10.60 -3.48
CA ALA A 45 -6.85 -10.65 -3.48
C ALA A 45 -6.27 -10.24 -2.12
N SER A 46 -6.87 -9.23 -1.47
CA SER A 46 -6.38 -8.75 -0.18
C SER A 46 -6.53 -9.76 0.95
N GLN A 47 -7.47 -10.68 0.84
CA GLN A 47 -7.68 -11.71 1.86
C GLN A 47 -6.49 -12.67 1.98
N LYS A 48 -5.72 -12.83 0.92
CA LYS A 48 -4.55 -13.73 0.88
C LYS A 48 -3.24 -12.98 1.05
N LEU A 49 -3.29 -11.66 1.22
CA LEU A 49 -2.10 -10.82 1.28
C LEU A 49 -1.45 -10.92 2.66
N GLU A 50 -0.15 -11.20 2.68
CA GLU A 50 0.62 -11.23 3.91
C GLU A 50 0.78 -9.81 4.47
N ARG A 51 0.71 -9.69 5.79
CA ARG A 51 0.85 -8.40 6.46
C ARG A 51 2.19 -7.74 6.16
N ASP A 52 3.28 -8.49 6.25
CA ASP A 52 4.62 -7.96 6.01
C ASP A 52 4.82 -7.53 4.55
N ARG A 53 4.21 -8.24 3.61
CA ARG A 53 4.25 -7.82 2.21
C ARG A 53 3.55 -6.48 2.02
N PHE A 54 2.39 -6.32 2.62
CA PHE A 54 1.66 -5.05 2.53
C PHE A 54 2.46 -3.92 3.17
N ILE A 55 3.04 -4.15 4.35
CA ILE A 55 3.89 -3.15 5.02
C ILE A 55 5.05 -2.74 4.12
N SER A 56 5.69 -3.69 3.44
CA SER A 56 6.80 -3.38 2.54
C SER A 56 6.38 -2.43 1.41
N TYR A 57 5.18 -2.60 0.88
CA TYR A 57 4.66 -1.71 -0.15
C TYR A 57 4.25 -0.34 0.39
N ILE A 58 3.79 -0.28 1.63
CA ILE A 58 3.53 1.00 2.31
C ILE A 58 4.85 1.77 2.47
N VAL A 59 5.91 1.10 2.91
CA VAL A 59 7.23 1.72 3.07
C VAL A 59 7.73 2.22 1.71
N LEU A 60 7.57 1.42 0.67
CA LEU A 60 7.95 1.82 -0.68
C LEU A 60 7.17 3.06 -1.15
N HIS A 61 5.89 3.12 -0.85
CA HIS A 61 5.06 4.27 -1.19
C HIS A 61 5.59 5.56 -0.55
N TYR A 62 5.91 5.51 0.74
CA TYR A 62 6.47 6.68 1.44
C TYR A 62 7.87 7.02 0.95
N ALA A 63 8.69 6.01 0.63
CA ALA A 63 10.02 6.24 0.08
C ALA A 63 9.95 7.02 -1.23
N LYS A 64 8.99 6.71 -2.08
CA LYS A 64 8.77 7.44 -3.34
C LYS A 64 8.39 8.89 -3.10
N ILE A 65 7.60 9.17 -2.07
CA ILE A 65 7.24 10.54 -1.71
C ILE A 65 8.49 11.32 -1.30
N VAL A 66 9.34 10.75 -0.45
CA VAL A 66 10.58 11.39 0.00
C VAL A 66 11.54 11.59 -1.17
N TYR A 67 11.66 10.60 -2.06
CA TYR A 67 12.52 10.70 -3.23
C TYR A 67 12.13 11.86 -4.12
N ARG A 68 10.83 12.11 -4.29
CA ARG A 68 10.32 13.21 -5.13
C ARG A 68 10.43 14.57 -4.45
N ASN A 69 10.45 14.61 -3.13
CA ASN A 69 10.45 15.85 -2.36
C ASN A 69 11.19 15.65 -1.05
N ASP A 70 12.48 16.02 -1.03
CA ASP A 70 13.35 15.83 0.13
C ASP A 70 12.83 16.51 1.40
N SER A 71 12.05 17.58 1.26
CA SER A 71 11.49 18.26 2.43
C SER A 71 10.56 17.38 3.25
N GLN A 72 10.06 16.30 2.68
CA GLN A 72 9.21 15.34 3.37
C GLN A 72 10.00 14.34 4.22
N GLU A 73 11.31 14.30 4.09
CA GLU A 73 12.16 13.35 4.81
C GLU A 73 11.98 13.42 6.32
N ARG A 74 11.73 14.61 6.85
CA ARG A 74 11.53 14.81 8.29
C ARG A 74 10.32 14.04 8.84
N PHE A 75 9.40 13.65 7.98
CA PHE A 75 8.21 12.88 8.37
C PHE A 75 8.41 11.36 8.24
N TRP A 76 9.54 10.93 7.70
CA TRP A 76 9.80 9.54 7.35
C TRP A 76 9.66 8.61 8.55
N TYR A 77 10.25 8.99 9.68
CA TYR A 77 10.22 8.13 10.87
C TYR A 77 8.79 7.94 11.38
N GLY A 78 7.98 8.99 11.39
CA GLY A 78 6.57 8.90 11.78
C GLY A 78 5.78 7.98 10.85
N TRP A 79 6.01 8.08 9.56
CA TRP A 79 5.37 7.23 8.57
C TRP A 79 5.78 5.76 8.74
N TYR A 80 7.06 5.51 8.97
CA TYR A 80 7.59 4.18 9.20
C TYR A 80 6.95 3.54 10.43
N ARG A 81 6.88 4.27 11.54
CA ARG A 81 6.23 3.79 12.75
C ARG A 81 4.76 3.49 12.54
N ARG A 82 4.08 4.33 11.79
CA ARG A 82 2.67 4.12 11.45
C ARG A 82 2.47 2.85 10.63
N ALA A 83 3.34 2.61 9.67
CA ALA A 83 3.30 1.39 8.87
C ALA A 83 3.50 0.15 9.73
N LEU A 84 4.45 0.19 10.66
CA LEU A 84 4.70 -0.93 11.59
C LEU A 84 3.52 -1.18 12.52
N GLY A 85 2.75 -0.16 12.83
CA GLY A 85 1.58 -0.27 13.69
C GLY A 85 0.39 -0.97 13.05
N LEU A 86 0.46 -1.19 11.76
CA LEU A 86 -0.59 -1.95 11.07
C LEU A 86 -0.48 -3.46 11.39
#